data_01f3b1b070e1b2ffedd58eaacaa3f112
#
_entry.id   01f3b1b070e1b2ffedd58eaacaa3f112
#
_cell.length_a   1.000
_cell.length_b   1.000
_cell.length_c   1.000
_cell.angle_alpha   90.00
_cell.angle_beta   90.00
_cell.angle_gamma   90.00
#
_symmetry.space_group_name_H-M   'P 1'
#
loop_
_entity.id
_entity.type
_entity.pdbx_description
1 polymer ?
#
loop_
_entity_poly.entity_id
_entity_poly.type
_entity_poly.pdbx_seq_one_letter_code
_entity_poly.pdbx_strand_id
1 'polypeptide(L)'
;MKNFLELSFNDINNLKISPKDCVKWATEILQDKDKCVLPEKNSIKFGDNCFFNTMPSYIPFLNRFGVKVVSRIPNRIPALKGDILLYDSVSGELISFLDGTWITTMRTGAVAAITIDKLKSSEAKNISFIGLGNTARATLLCFNEINKYNDINVNILAYKDQHIDFMNRFVQYKNINFTIYNSIDELIQTSDIIVSCVTSMDTVFADEKLYKKGVLVVPVHTRGFQNCDLYFDKIFCDDIGHVSGFKYFKEYKSITEMSEILNGKTLGRTSNEERILAYNIGISIQDVYFASKIYDISSNFYTNNLNKFWV
;
A
#
# COMPACT_ATOMS: atom_id res chain seq x y z
N MET A 1 12.83 -26.10 -19.33
CA MET A 1 11.50 -25.72 -18.81
C MET A 1 11.72 -24.98 -17.52
N LYS A 2 11.22 -23.74 -17.38
CA LYS A 2 11.16 -23.06 -16.07
C LYS A 2 10.18 -23.84 -15.21
N ASN A 3 10.53 -24.15 -13.96
CA ASN A 3 9.63 -24.88 -13.07
C ASN A 3 8.43 -23.99 -12.71
N PHE A 4 7.22 -24.47 -12.99
CA PHE A 4 6.01 -23.85 -12.46
C PHE A 4 5.98 -23.95 -10.93
N LEU A 5 5.69 -22.83 -10.26
CA LEU A 5 5.58 -22.78 -8.82
C LEU A 5 4.17 -22.35 -8.40
N GLU A 6 3.54 -23.11 -7.55
CA GLU A 6 2.35 -22.71 -6.80
C GLU A 6 2.80 -22.31 -5.39
N LEU A 7 2.53 -21.05 -5.01
CA LEU A 7 2.98 -20.45 -3.76
C LEU A 7 1.78 -19.98 -2.93
N SER A 8 1.50 -20.70 -1.87
CA SER A 8 0.47 -20.35 -0.91
C SER A 8 0.90 -19.17 -0.02
N PHE A 9 -0.04 -18.60 0.73
CA PHE A 9 0.25 -17.59 1.76
C PHE A 9 1.36 -18.05 2.72
N ASN A 10 1.31 -19.32 3.16
CA ASN A 10 2.29 -19.87 4.09
C ASN A 10 3.67 -20.01 3.47
N ASP A 11 3.75 -20.43 2.20
CA ASP A 11 5.03 -20.52 1.48
C ASP A 11 5.70 -19.14 1.41
N ILE A 12 4.94 -18.11 1.00
CA ILE A 12 5.44 -16.74 0.91
C ILE A 12 5.83 -16.20 2.31
N ASN A 13 5.01 -16.41 3.32
CA ASN A 13 5.29 -15.96 4.68
C ASN A 13 6.53 -16.63 5.28
N ASN A 14 6.79 -17.88 4.92
CA ASN A 14 7.96 -18.63 5.37
C ASN A 14 9.28 -18.19 4.73
N LEU A 15 9.25 -17.44 3.62
CA LEU A 15 10.43 -16.79 3.05
C LEU A 15 11.01 -15.69 3.95
N LYS A 16 10.25 -15.22 4.96
CA LYS A 16 10.68 -14.20 5.92
C LYS A 16 11.17 -12.91 5.26
N ILE A 17 10.53 -12.51 4.18
CA ILE A 17 10.84 -11.26 3.48
C ILE A 17 10.69 -10.09 4.44
N SER A 18 11.72 -9.29 4.56
CA SER A 18 11.75 -8.20 5.55
C SER A 18 10.95 -6.97 5.09
N PRO A 19 10.43 -6.14 6.02
CA PRO A 19 9.85 -4.84 5.68
C PRO A 19 10.83 -3.96 4.88
N LYS A 20 12.13 -4.08 5.12
CA LYS A 20 13.18 -3.38 4.36
C LYS A 20 13.19 -3.78 2.88
N ASP A 21 13.07 -5.09 2.59
CA ASP A 21 12.99 -5.57 1.22
C ASP A 21 11.72 -5.07 0.55
N CYS A 22 10.59 -5.08 1.27
CA CYS A 22 9.32 -4.55 0.75
C CYS A 22 9.41 -3.07 0.40
N VAL A 23 10.02 -2.23 1.25
CA VAL A 23 10.26 -0.81 0.98
C VAL A 23 11.17 -0.64 -0.24
N LYS A 24 12.26 -1.41 -0.32
CA LYS A 24 13.17 -1.39 -1.46
C LYS A 24 12.45 -1.73 -2.77
N TRP A 25 11.72 -2.84 -2.80
CA TRP A 25 11.00 -3.29 -4.00
C TRP A 25 9.92 -2.31 -4.44
N ALA A 26 9.17 -1.75 -3.48
CA ALA A 26 8.16 -0.74 -3.78
C ALA A 26 8.78 0.55 -4.34
N THR A 27 9.94 0.97 -3.80
CA THR A 27 10.67 2.13 -4.32
C THR A 27 11.17 1.88 -5.75
N GLU A 28 11.81 0.73 -5.99
CA GLU A 28 12.35 0.35 -7.31
C GLU A 28 11.26 0.38 -8.38
N ILE A 29 10.14 -0.27 -8.14
CA ILE A 29 9.07 -0.37 -9.15
C ILE A 29 8.32 0.96 -9.35
N LEU A 30 8.19 1.80 -8.34
CA LEU A 30 7.62 3.13 -8.50
C LEU A 30 8.55 4.05 -9.30
N GLN A 31 9.86 3.97 -9.09
CA GLN A 31 10.84 4.71 -9.88
C GLN A 31 10.85 4.28 -11.35
N ASP A 32 10.66 3.01 -11.62
CA ASP A 32 10.64 2.42 -12.95
C ASP A 32 9.23 2.35 -13.58
N LYS A 33 8.23 3.02 -12.98
CA LYS A 33 6.83 2.98 -13.44
C LYS A 33 6.71 3.30 -14.94
N ASP A 34 7.38 4.35 -15.40
CA ASP A 34 7.34 4.81 -16.79
C ASP A 34 7.91 3.78 -17.80
N LYS A 35 8.65 2.78 -17.33
CA LYS A 35 9.20 1.67 -18.12
C LYS A 35 8.27 0.46 -18.19
N CYS A 36 7.11 0.53 -17.53
CA CYS A 36 6.15 -0.55 -17.41
C CYS A 36 4.89 -0.27 -18.21
N VAL A 37 4.14 -1.32 -18.56
CA VAL A 37 2.81 -1.19 -19.13
C VAL A 37 1.80 -1.43 -18.02
N LEU A 38 1.01 -0.41 -17.73
CA LEU A 38 0.04 -0.38 -16.62
C LEU A 38 -1.34 0.01 -17.13
N PRO A 39 -2.16 -0.94 -17.59
CA PRO A 39 -3.55 -0.68 -17.90
C PRO A 39 -4.38 -0.38 -16.66
N GLU A 40 -5.47 0.35 -16.82
CA GLU A 40 -6.45 0.53 -15.77
C GLU A 40 -7.06 -0.81 -15.33
N LYS A 41 -7.44 -0.89 -14.06
CA LYS A 41 -8.10 -2.08 -13.52
C LYS A 41 -9.53 -2.22 -14.06
N ASN A 42 -9.90 -3.44 -14.45
CA ASN A 42 -11.27 -3.78 -14.74
C ASN A 42 -11.99 -4.24 -13.48
N SER A 43 -13.18 -3.70 -13.24
CA SER A 43 -13.97 -3.98 -12.03
C SER A 43 -15.36 -4.46 -12.37
N ILE A 44 -15.71 -5.63 -11.87
CA ILE A 44 -17.08 -6.17 -11.87
C ILE A 44 -17.64 -5.98 -10.47
N LYS A 45 -18.75 -5.25 -10.36
CA LYS A 45 -19.49 -5.05 -9.11
C LYS A 45 -20.70 -5.97 -9.10
N PHE A 46 -20.96 -6.65 -7.99
CA PHE A 46 -22.09 -7.55 -7.80
C PHE A 46 -22.51 -7.58 -6.33
N GLY A 47 -23.81 -7.66 -6.08
CA GLY A 47 -24.33 -7.60 -4.71
C GLY A 47 -23.89 -6.35 -3.93
N ASP A 48 -24.15 -6.35 -2.63
CA ASP A 48 -23.83 -5.23 -1.76
C ASP A 48 -22.35 -5.22 -1.36
N ASN A 49 -21.64 -4.19 -1.76
CA ASN A 49 -20.22 -4.02 -1.45
C ASN A 49 -19.31 -5.18 -1.90
N CYS A 50 -19.73 -5.97 -2.88
CA CYS A 50 -18.93 -7.01 -3.51
C CYS A 50 -18.28 -6.49 -4.79
N PHE A 51 -17.05 -6.93 -5.04
CA PHE A 51 -16.39 -6.69 -6.33
C PHE A 51 -15.39 -7.79 -6.68
N PHE A 52 -15.11 -7.86 -7.98
CA PHE A 52 -14.07 -8.66 -8.58
C PHE A 52 -13.28 -7.78 -9.53
N ASN A 53 -12.00 -7.59 -9.26
CA ASN A 53 -11.13 -6.77 -10.08
C ASN A 53 -10.05 -7.62 -10.74
N THR A 54 -9.77 -7.33 -12.03
CA THR A 54 -8.59 -7.82 -12.72
C THR A 54 -7.62 -6.66 -12.97
N MET A 55 -6.36 -6.88 -12.64
CA MET A 55 -5.32 -5.86 -12.62
C MET A 55 -4.08 -6.39 -13.35
N PRO A 56 -4.04 -6.30 -14.71
CA PRO A 56 -2.90 -6.75 -15.49
C PRO A 56 -1.76 -5.73 -15.47
N SER A 57 -0.52 -6.19 -15.68
CA SER A 57 0.63 -5.34 -15.99
C SER A 57 1.77 -6.12 -16.63
N TYR A 58 2.66 -5.38 -17.32
CA TYR A 58 3.87 -5.92 -17.94
C TYR A 58 5.10 -5.12 -17.49
N ILE A 59 6.13 -5.83 -17.10
CA ILE A 59 7.42 -5.28 -16.64
C ILE A 59 8.51 -5.75 -17.61
N PRO A 60 8.80 -4.97 -18.67
CA PRO A 60 9.68 -5.38 -19.76
C PRO A 60 11.08 -5.78 -19.29
N PHE A 61 11.68 -5.01 -18.39
CA PHE A 61 13.05 -5.24 -17.92
C PHE A 61 13.22 -6.51 -17.04
N LEU A 62 12.11 -7.12 -16.60
CA LEU A 62 12.11 -8.42 -15.94
C LEU A 62 11.70 -9.57 -16.87
N ASN A 63 11.25 -9.27 -18.09
CA ASN A 63 10.56 -10.23 -18.95
C ASN A 63 9.39 -10.93 -18.23
N ARG A 64 8.56 -10.15 -17.50
CA ARG A 64 7.43 -10.64 -16.73
C ARG A 64 6.18 -9.86 -17.06
N PHE A 65 5.09 -10.57 -17.34
CA PHE A 65 3.76 -10.00 -17.23
C PHE A 65 2.92 -10.82 -16.27
N GLY A 66 1.85 -10.21 -15.77
CA GLY A 66 0.99 -10.91 -14.83
C GLY A 66 -0.34 -10.21 -14.65
N VAL A 67 -1.21 -10.88 -13.94
CA VAL A 67 -2.51 -10.34 -13.55
C VAL A 67 -2.79 -10.67 -12.09
N LYS A 68 -3.10 -9.65 -11.31
CA LYS A 68 -3.74 -9.86 -10.02
C LYS A 68 -5.24 -9.87 -10.19
N VAL A 69 -5.85 -10.91 -9.67
CA VAL A 69 -7.29 -11.00 -9.47
C VAL A 69 -7.57 -10.74 -8.00
N VAL A 70 -8.42 -9.77 -7.68
CA VAL A 70 -8.78 -9.48 -6.29
C VAL A 70 -10.29 -9.37 -6.14
N SER A 71 -10.84 -10.08 -5.15
CA SER A 71 -12.26 -10.06 -4.83
C SER A 71 -12.50 -9.55 -3.41
N ARG A 72 -13.59 -8.82 -3.23
CA ARG A 72 -14.12 -8.46 -1.92
C ARG A 72 -15.48 -9.12 -1.72
N ILE A 73 -15.55 -9.93 -0.65
CA ILE A 73 -16.78 -10.55 -0.17
C ILE A 73 -16.91 -10.17 1.32
N PRO A 74 -17.89 -9.33 1.71
CA PRO A 74 -17.91 -8.70 3.04
C PRO A 74 -17.85 -9.66 4.23
N ASN A 75 -18.49 -10.82 4.14
CA ASN A 75 -18.57 -11.80 5.24
C ASN A 75 -17.45 -12.87 5.20
N ARG A 76 -16.52 -12.77 4.25
CA ARG A 76 -15.34 -13.65 4.20
C ARG A 76 -14.22 -13.09 5.09
N ILE A 77 -13.42 -13.97 5.68
CA ILE A 77 -12.23 -13.60 6.47
C ILE A 77 -10.97 -14.15 5.78
N PRO A 78 -10.08 -13.31 5.25
CA PRO A 78 -10.23 -11.87 5.08
C PRO A 78 -11.27 -11.51 4.00
N ALA A 79 -11.94 -10.38 4.16
CA ALA A 79 -12.94 -9.92 3.18
C ALA A 79 -12.34 -9.68 1.79
N LEU A 80 -11.10 -9.19 1.73
CA LEU A 80 -10.30 -9.06 0.52
C LEU A 80 -9.38 -10.26 0.38
N LYS A 81 -9.45 -10.94 -0.79
CA LYS A 81 -8.51 -11.99 -1.18
C LYS A 81 -8.07 -11.75 -2.62
N GLY A 82 -6.80 -11.97 -2.89
CA GLY A 82 -6.23 -11.84 -4.24
C GLY A 82 -5.38 -13.03 -4.59
N ASP A 83 -5.34 -13.32 -5.88
CA ASP A 83 -4.49 -14.33 -6.49
C ASP A 83 -3.70 -13.67 -7.62
N ILE A 84 -2.46 -14.10 -7.87
CA ILE A 84 -1.60 -13.54 -8.91
C ILE A 84 -1.14 -14.66 -9.84
N LEU A 85 -1.37 -14.47 -11.14
CA LEU A 85 -0.81 -15.28 -12.21
C LEU A 85 0.41 -14.55 -12.76
N LEU A 86 1.58 -15.19 -12.75
CA LEU A 86 2.83 -14.65 -13.24
C LEU A 86 3.32 -15.43 -14.46
N TYR A 87 3.65 -14.72 -15.53
CA TYR A 87 4.09 -15.28 -16.80
C TYR A 87 5.47 -14.81 -17.19
N ASP A 88 6.21 -15.66 -17.89
CA ASP A 88 7.41 -15.27 -18.63
C ASP A 88 6.99 -14.65 -19.97
N SER A 89 7.42 -13.42 -20.25
CA SER A 89 6.98 -12.72 -21.46
C SER A 89 7.72 -13.15 -22.73
N VAL A 90 8.81 -13.91 -22.62
CA VAL A 90 9.57 -14.40 -23.76
C VAL A 90 8.94 -15.67 -24.30
N SER A 91 8.56 -16.60 -23.42
CA SER A 91 7.93 -17.88 -23.80
C SER A 91 6.40 -17.82 -23.81
N GLY A 92 5.79 -16.86 -23.10
CA GLY A 92 4.34 -16.81 -22.88
C GLY A 92 3.85 -17.84 -21.84
N GLU A 93 4.75 -18.60 -21.22
CA GLU A 93 4.40 -19.65 -20.26
C GLU A 93 3.99 -19.06 -18.91
N LEU A 94 2.95 -19.64 -18.30
CA LEU A 94 2.61 -19.43 -16.89
C LEU A 94 3.71 -20.06 -16.04
N ILE A 95 4.39 -19.24 -15.21
CA ILE A 95 5.52 -19.70 -14.39
C ILE A 95 5.18 -19.77 -12.91
N SER A 96 4.15 -19.05 -12.45
CA SER A 96 3.72 -19.17 -11.06
C SER A 96 2.27 -18.75 -10.86
N PHE A 97 1.63 -19.43 -9.90
CA PHE A 97 0.39 -19.01 -9.26
C PHE A 97 0.70 -18.69 -7.79
N LEU A 98 0.38 -17.47 -7.36
CA LEU A 98 0.70 -17.01 -6.00
C LEU A 98 -0.57 -16.53 -5.27
N ASP A 99 -0.69 -16.88 -3.98
CA ASP A 99 -1.63 -16.17 -3.10
C ASP A 99 -1.21 -14.71 -3.00
N GLY A 100 -2.08 -13.80 -3.42
CA GLY A 100 -1.81 -12.38 -3.46
C GLY A 100 -2.07 -11.64 -2.14
N THR A 101 -2.51 -12.33 -1.09
CA THR A 101 -2.93 -11.70 0.19
C THR A 101 -1.75 -11.06 0.91
N TRP A 102 -0.64 -11.79 1.07
CA TRP A 102 0.57 -11.28 1.66
C TRP A 102 1.15 -10.13 0.82
N ILE A 103 1.26 -10.34 -0.50
CA ILE A 103 1.78 -9.36 -1.45
C ILE A 103 0.98 -8.06 -1.38
N THR A 104 -0.36 -8.16 -1.51
CA THR A 104 -1.24 -6.99 -1.46
C THR A 104 -1.07 -6.21 -0.16
N THR A 105 -0.94 -6.91 0.97
CA THR A 105 -0.75 -6.29 2.28
C THR A 105 0.58 -5.55 2.36
N MET A 106 1.68 -6.24 2.08
CA MET A 106 3.03 -5.70 2.28
C MET A 106 3.39 -4.62 1.26
N ARG A 107 3.03 -4.79 -0.05
CA ARG A 107 3.31 -3.76 -1.05
C ARG A 107 2.51 -2.48 -0.80
N THR A 108 1.26 -2.59 -0.29
CA THR A 108 0.46 -1.42 0.04
C THR A 108 1.05 -0.69 1.25
N GLY A 109 1.44 -1.42 2.29
CA GLY A 109 2.10 -0.82 3.45
C GLY A 109 3.43 -0.17 3.11
N ALA A 110 4.22 -0.77 2.24
CA ALA A 110 5.51 -0.22 1.79
C ALA A 110 5.32 1.09 1.01
N VAL A 111 4.37 1.13 0.07
CA VAL A 111 4.06 2.35 -0.70
C VAL A 111 3.57 3.47 0.22
N ALA A 112 2.67 3.17 1.16
CA ALA A 112 2.20 4.15 2.13
C ALA A 112 3.35 4.69 3.00
N ALA A 113 4.25 3.83 3.47
CA ALA A 113 5.42 4.23 4.26
C ALA A 113 6.37 5.14 3.47
N ILE A 114 6.64 4.83 2.21
CA ILE A 114 7.44 5.66 1.29
C ILE A 114 6.77 7.02 1.08
N THR A 115 5.47 7.03 0.81
CA THR A 115 4.67 8.25 0.62
C THR A 115 4.75 9.15 1.86
N ILE A 116 4.61 8.56 3.05
CA ILE A 116 4.74 9.29 4.32
C ILE A 116 6.14 9.88 4.45
N ASP A 117 7.18 9.10 4.21
CA ASP A 117 8.56 9.57 4.33
C ASP A 117 8.86 10.76 3.42
N LYS A 118 8.35 10.73 2.18
CA LYS A 118 8.60 11.77 1.17
C LYS A 118 7.75 13.03 1.34
N LEU A 119 6.57 12.91 1.96
CA LEU A 119 5.58 13.99 1.98
C LEU A 119 5.26 14.53 3.39
N LYS A 120 5.70 13.86 4.47
CA LYS A 120 5.49 14.40 5.83
C LYS A 120 6.15 15.76 6.03
N SER A 121 5.58 16.58 6.88
CA SER A 121 6.26 17.78 7.36
C SER A 121 7.52 17.40 8.15
N SER A 122 8.57 18.22 8.07
CA SER A 122 9.76 18.06 8.92
C SER A 122 9.45 18.22 10.41
N GLU A 123 8.32 18.85 10.74
CA GLU A 123 7.85 19.06 12.11
C GLU A 123 6.89 17.97 12.60
N ALA A 124 6.54 16.99 11.73
CA ALA A 124 5.61 15.92 12.07
C ALA A 124 6.15 15.05 13.23
N LYS A 125 5.34 14.91 14.28
CA LYS A 125 5.70 14.18 15.51
C LYS A 125 4.92 12.89 15.70
N ASN A 126 3.73 12.79 15.10
CA ASN A 126 2.85 11.63 15.29
C ASN A 126 2.23 11.16 13.97
N ILE A 127 1.96 9.85 13.93
CA ILE A 127 1.23 9.20 12.86
C ILE A 127 -0.03 8.57 13.43
N SER A 128 -1.16 8.78 12.77
CA SER A 128 -2.46 8.31 13.22
C SER A 128 -3.06 7.30 12.24
N PHE A 129 -3.67 6.25 12.78
CA PHE A 129 -4.31 5.21 11.97
C PHE A 129 -5.82 5.17 12.20
N ILE A 130 -6.58 5.19 11.10
CA ILE A 130 -8.02 4.94 11.05
C ILE A 130 -8.23 3.61 10.31
N GLY A 131 -8.71 2.58 11.04
CA GLY A 131 -8.74 1.20 10.57
C GLY A 131 -7.42 0.46 10.84
N LEU A 132 -7.48 -0.56 11.72
CA LEU A 132 -6.31 -1.22 12.31
C LEU A 132 -6.09 -2.65 11.77
N GLY A 133 -6.38 -2.85 10.48
CA GLY A 133 -6.21 -4.13 9.80
C GLY A 133 -4.76 -4.43 9.37
N ASN A 134 -4.63 -5.45 8.52
CA ASN A 134 -3.32 -5.91 8.04
C ASN A 134 -2.55 -4.83 7.26
N THR A 135 -3.25 -3.96 6.50
CA THR A 135 -2.60 -2.87 5.75
C THR A 135 -2.02 -1.83 6.70
N ALA A 136 -2.75 -1.44 7.76
CA ALA A 136 -2.22 -0.53 8.78
C ALA A 136 -0.98 -1.11 9.46
N ARG A 137 -1.02 -2.42 9.79
CA ARG A 137 0.15 -3.13 10.34
C ARG A 137 1.34 -3.09 9.40
N ALA A 138 1.14 -3.43 8.12
CA ALA A 138 2.21 -3.41 7.13
C ALA A 138 2.78 -2.00 6.92
N THR A 139 1.92 -0.98 6.91
CA THR A 139 2.35 0.43 6.84
C THR A 139 3.25 0.79 8.02
N LEU A 140 2.82 0.48 9.25
CA LEU A 140 3.62 0.80 10.43
C LEU A 140 4.93 0.00 10.48
N LEU A 141 4.95 -1.27 10.06
CA LEU A 141 6.17 -2.07 9.96
C LEU A 141 7.17 -1.46 8.96
N CYS A 142 6.70 -1.09 7.76
CA CYS A 142 7.55 -0.49 6.73
C CYS A 142 7.99 0.94 7.13
N PHE A 143 7.12 1.72 7.76
CA PHE A 143 7.46 3.05 8.25
C PHE A 143 8.48 2.98 9.40
N ASN A 144 8.35 2.01 10.31
CA ASN A 144 9.34 1.76 11.35
C ASN A 144 10.70 1.38 10.78
N GLU A 145 10.76 0.60 9.70
CA GLU A 145 12.02 0.27 9.04
C GLU A 145 12.73 1.49 8.47
N ILE A 146 11.97 2.44 7.91
CA ILE A 146 12.51 3.72 7.41
C ILE A 146 13.00 4.61 8.57
N ASN A 147 12.31 4.56 9.72
CA ASN A 147 12.53 5.44 10.87
C ASN A 147 13.08 4.72 12.10
N LYS A 148 13.73 3.58 11.95
CA LYS A 148 14.11 2.65 13.03
C LYS A 148 14.97 3.21 14.16
N TYR A 149 15.60 4.35 13.94
CA TYR A 149 16.44 5.01 14.95
C TYR A 149 15.71 6.15 15.67
N ASN A 150 14.45 6.40 15.36
CA ASN A 150 13.65 7.47 15.95
C ASN A 150 12.44 6.88 16.66
N ASP A 151 12.00 7.55 17.70
CA ASP A 151 10.73 7.26 18.35
C ASP A 151 9.56 7.61 17.41
N ILE A 152 8.59 6.71 17.35
CA ILE A 152 7.38 6.85 16.54
C ILE A 152 6.18 6.93 17.48
N ASN A 153 5.55 8.09 17.53
CA ASN A 153 4.30 8.27 18.27
C ASN A 153 3.12 7.91 17.37
N VAL A 154 2.37 6.89 17.75
CA VAL A 154 1.28 6.33 16.97
C VAL A 154 -0.05 6.57 17.67
N ASN A 155 -0.92 7.33 17.05
CA ASN A 155 -2.28 7.54 17.52
C ASN A 155 -3.22 6.54 16.81
N ILE A 156 -4.07 5.88 17.57
CA ILE A 156 -5.02 4.91 17.05
C ILE A 156 -6.44 5.20 17.53
N LEU A 157 -7.41 5.04 16.62
CA LEU A 157 -8.81 5.16 16.97
C LEU A 157 -9.29 3.83 17.58
N ALA A 158 -9.86 3.88 18.77
CA ALA A 158 -10.46 2.71 19.38
C ALA A 158 -11.70 2.28 18.59
N TYR A 159 -11.71 1.03 18.14
CA TYR A 159 -12.86 0.44 17.47
C TYR A 159 -12.95 -1.03 17.86
N LYS A 160 -14.00 -1.40 18.61
CA LYS A 160 -14.08 -2.74 19.23
C LYS A 160 -12.75 -3.05 19.93
N ASP A 161 -12.24 -4.26 19.84
CA ASP A 161 -10.95 -4.64 20.46
C ASP A 161 -9.75 -4.59 19.49
N GLN A 162 -9.96 -4.05 18.27
CA GLN A 162 -8.91 -4.03 17.23
C GLN A 162 -7.66 -3.24 17.65
N HIS A 163 -7.82 -2.19 18.46
CA HIS A 163 -6.70 -1.38 18.96
C HIS A 163 -5.80 -2.19 19.90
N ILE A 164 -6.37 -3.06 20.74
CA ILE A 164 -5.62 -3.96 21.63
C ILE A 164 -4.79 -4.95 20.80
N ASP A 165 -5.44 -5.62 19.85
CA ASP A 165 -4.76 -6.56 18.95
C ASP A 165 -3.66 -5.89 18.13
N PHE A 166 -3.90 -4.67 17.67
CA PHE A 166 -2.93 -3.91 16.89
C PHE A 166 -1.68 -3.59 17.73
N MET A 167 -1.85 -3.07 18.94
CA MET A 167 -0.75 -2.75 19.88
C MET A 167 0.05 -4.01 20.24
N ASN A 168 -0.63 -5.11 20.53
CA ASN A 168 0.01 -6.38 20.87
C ASN A 168 0.96 -6.90 19.79
N ARG A 169 0.69 -6.59 18.52
CA ARG A 169 1.56 -6.97 17.39
C ARG A 169 2.87 -6.18 17.32
N PHE A 170 3.00 -5.11 18.11
CA PHE A 170 4.17 -4.22 18.11
C PHE A 170 4.92 -4.17 19.43
N VAL A 171 4.61 -5.02 20.41
CA VAL A 171 5.23 -5.01 21.75
C VAL A 171 6.75 -5.18 21.72
N GLN A 172 7.30 -5.80 20.68
CA GLN A 172 8.74 -5.98 20.50
C GLN A 172 9.45 -4.71 20.01
N TYR A 173 8.72 -3.71 19.48
CA TYR A 173 9.27 -2.47 18.95
C TYR A 173 9.27 -1.39 20.03
N LYS A 174 10.39 -1.22 20.72
CA LYS A 174 10.49 -0.31 21.88
C LYS A 174 10.44 1.18 21.54
N ASN A 175 10.64 1.50 20.28
CA ASN A 175 10.56 2.86 19.73
C ASN A 175 9.16 3.25 19.25
N ILE A 176 8.14 2.40 19.40
CA ILE A 176 6.76 2.69 19.02
C ILE A 176 5.93 2.96 20.28
N ASN A 177 5.41 4.18 20.38
CA ASN A 177 4.59 4.64 21.50
C ASN A 177 3.15 4.84 21.03
N PHE A 178 2.19 4.20 21.69
CA PHE A 178 0.78 4.28 21.31
C PHE A 178 -0.04 5.21 22.20
N THR A 179 -0.90 6.02 21.56
CA THR A 179 -1.96 6.79 22.22
C THR A 179 -3.31 6.40 21.64
N ILE A 180 -4.29 6.10 22.49
CA ILE A 180 -5.63 5.65 22.07
C ILE A 180 -6.59 6.84 22.11
N TYR A 181 -7.33 7.05 21.03
CA TYR A 181 -8.40 8.04 20.91
C TYR A 181 -9.75 7.35 20.78
N ASN A 182 -10.77 7.93 21.40
CA ASN A 182 -12.16 7.46 21.29
C ASN A 182 -13.01 8.31 20.33
N SER A 183 -12.51 9.49 19.98
CA SER A 183 -13.14 10.40 19.02
C SER A 183 -12.28 10.52 17.76
N ILE A 184 -12.93 10.37 16.60
CA ILE A 184 -12.27 10.56 15.30
C ILE A 184 -11.86 12.02 15.10
N ASP A 185 -12.68 12.96 15.57
CA ASP A 185 -12.42 14.39 15.44
C ASP A 185 -11.19 14.81 16.25
N GLU A 186 -11.06 14.33 17.49
CA GLU A 186 -9.88 14.56 18.32
C GLU A 186 -8.62 13.94 17.70
N LEU A 187 -8.73 12.73 17.18
CA LEU A 187 -7.61 12.07 16.50
C LEU A 187 -7.17 12.91 15.29
N ILE A 188 -8.09 13.37 14.45
CA ILE A 188 -7.77 14.16 13.25
C ILE A 188 -7.15 15.50 13.62
N GLN A 189 -7.73 16.23 14.59
CA GLN A 189 -7.21 17.53 15.04
C GLN A 189 -5.78 17.47 15.59
N THR A 190 -5.42 16.37 16.23
CA THR A 190 -4.10 16.20 16.83
C THR A 190 -3.06 15.62 15.88
N SER A 191 -3.48 15.07 14.72
CA SER A 191 -2.62 14.33 13.80
C SER A 191 -1.73 15.20 12.94
N ASP A 192 -0.47 14.80 12.78
CA ASP A 192 0.43 15.33 11.74
C ASP A 192 0.33 14.51 10.45
N ILE A 193 0.19 13.19 10.63
CA ILE A 193 0.04 12.23 9.53
C ILE A 193 -1.16 11.35 9.84
N ILE A 194 -2.06 11.19 8.87
CA ILE A 194 -3.26 10.34 8.98
C ILE A 194 -3.20 9.28 7.91
N VAL A 195 -3.16 8.01 8.31
CA VAL A 195 -3.24 6.86 7.41
C VAL A 195 -4.63 6.23 7.55
N SER A 196 -5.41 6.25 6.48
CA SER A 196 -6.72 5.62 6.46
C SER A 196 -6.66 4.25 5.79
N CYS A 197 -6.94 3.21 6.58
CA CYS A 197 -6.94 1.81 6.16
C CYS A 197 -8.31 1.15 6.30
N VAL A 198 -9.39 1.93 6.26
CA VAL A 198 -10.76 1.38 6.33
C VAL A 198 -11.14 0.67 5.04
N THR A 199 -11.96 -0.35 5.14
CA THR A 199 -12.40 -1.14 3.97
C THR A 199 -13.56 -0.53 3.22
N SER A 200 -14.35 0.32 3.88
CA SER A 200 -15.49 1.04 3.30
C SER A 200 -15.80 2.24 4.15
N MET A 201 -16.09 3.36 3.50
CA MET A 201 -16.60 4.56 4.14
C MET A 201 -17.49 5.30 3.12
N ASP A 202 -18.76 5.47 3.49
CA ASP A 202 -19.76 6.12 2.64
C ASP A 202 -19.97 7.59 3.03
N THR A 203 -19.41 7.99 4.18
CA THR A 203 -19.49 9.35 4.73
C THR A 203 -18.09 9.95 4.87
N VAL A 204 -18.04 11.24 5.10
CA VAL A 204 -16.81 11.97 5.46
C VAL A 204 -16.29 11.54 6.80
N PHE A 205 -14.97 11.48 6.95
CA PHE A 205 -14.35 11.20 8.25
C PHE A 205 -14.52 12.35 9.22
N ALA A 206 -14.39 13.59 8.75
CA ALA A 206 -14.45 14.78 9.58
C ALA A 206 -14.74 16.05 8.77
N ASP A 207 -15.11 17.12 9.46
CA ASP A 207 -15.16 18.45 8.86
C ASP A 207 -13.76 18.86 8.38
N GLU A 208 -13.66 19.45 7.21
CA GLU A 208 -12.40 19.89 6.60
C GLU A 208 -11.58 20.82 7.51
N LYS A 209 -12.25 21.59 8.38
CA LYS A 209 -11.61 22.51 9.33
C LYS A 209 -10.79 21.81 10.43
N LEU A 210 -11.04 20.52 10.64
CA LEU A 210 -10.30 19.73 11.64
C LEU A 210 -8.90 19.36 11.14
N TYR A 211 -8.68 19.37 9.83
CA TYR A 211 -7.37 19.09 9.25
C TYR A 211 -6.44 20.29 9.43
N LYS A 212 -5.51 20.19 10.35
CA LYS A 212 -4.56 21.27 10.67
C LYS A 212 -3.60 21.57 9.52
N LYS A 213 -2.98 22.74 9.55
CA LYS A 213 -1.87 23.08 8.66
C LYS A 213 -0.74 22.05 8.80
N GLY A 214 -0.09 21.74 7.69
CA GLY A 214 1.02 20.79 7.64
C GLY A 214 0.60 19.32 7.63
N VAL A 215 -0.68 19.00 7.79
CA VAL A 215 -1.14 17.61 7.81
C VAL A 215 -0.85 16.88 6.49
N LEU A 216 -0.49 15.59 6.62
CA LEU A 216 -0.44 14.65 5.51
C LEU A 216 -1.52 13.59 5.72
N VAL A 217 -2.41 13.43 4.74
CA VAL A 217 -3.42 12.36 4.75
C VAL A 217 -3.12 11.36 3.66
N VAL A 218 -3.03 10.08 4.04
CA VAL A 218 -2.67 8.96 3.16
C VAL A 218 -3.79 7.92 3.19
N PRO A 219 -4.81 8.04 2.31
CA PRO A 219 -5.79 6.97 2.12
C PRO A 219 -5.16 5.82 1.34
N VAL A 220 -5.21 4.60 1.89
CA VAL A 220 -4.75 3.38 1.20
C VAL A 220 -5.92 2.62 0.57
N HIS A 221 -6.93 3.36 0.14
CA HIS A 221 -8.16 2.87 -0.49
C HIS A 221 -8.75 3.93 -1.43
N THR A 222 -9.77 3.55 -2.20
CA THR A 222 -10.35 4.40 -3.26
C THR A 222 -11.49 5.31 -2.80
N ARG A 223 -11.79 5.39 -1.50
CA ARG A 223 -12.93 6.15 -0.97
C ARG A 223 -12.56 6.81 0.36
N GLY A 224 -13.34 7.81 0.76
CA GLY A 224 -13.35 8.31 2.12
C GLY A 224 -12.98 9.77 2.30
N PHE A 225 -12.33 10.40 1.32
CA PHE A 225 -11.93 11.81 1.40
C PHE A 225 -12.48 12.68 0.28
N GLN A 226 -13.30 12.13 -0.62
CA GLN A 226 -13.79 12.80 -1.84
C GLN A 226 -14.64 14.07 -1.63
N ASN A 227 -15.00 14.38 -0.41
CA ASN A 227 -15.70 15.61 -0.06
C ASN A 227 -14.76 16.69 0.47
N CYS A 228 -13.55 16.34 0.87
CA CYS A 228 -12.53 17.26 1.35
C CYS A 228 -11.29 17.30 0.45
N ASP A 229 -11.29 16.60 -0.68
CA ASP A 229 -10.20 16.61 -1.66
C ASP A 229 -9.77 18.03 -2.05
N LEU A 230 -10.74 18.94 -2.22
CA LEU A 230 -10.49 20.32 -2.65
C LEU A 230 -9.98 21.22 -1.52
N TYR A 231 -10.01 20.75 -0.29
CA TYR A 231 -9.48 21.46 0.87
C TYR A 231 -7.95 21.38 0.97
N PHE A 232 -7.35 20.36 0.36
CA PHE A 232 -5.92 20.15 0.40
C PHE A 232 -5.19 21.03 -0.63
N ASP A 233 -3.99 21.48 -0.26
CA ASP A 233 -3.17 22.35 -1.09
C ASP A 233 -2.52 21.59 -2.26
N LYS A 234 -2.13 20.31 -2.02
CA LYS A 234 -1.54 19.41 -3.02
C LYS A 234 -2.14 18.02 -2.92
N ILE A 235 -2.30 17.38 -4.07
CA ILE A 235 -2.75 16.00 -4.17
C ILE A 235 -1.67 15.17 -4.86
N PHE A 236 -1.37 14.00 -4.27
CA PHE A 236 -0.47 13.00 -4.83
C PHE A 236 -1.19 11.68 -5.04
N CYS A 237 -0.68 10.82 -5.92
CA CYS A 237 -1.25 9.48 -6.14
C CYS A 237 -0.19 8.50 -6.64
N ASP A 238 -0.54 7.21 -6.64
CA ASP A 238 0.26 6.15 -7.25
C ASP A 238 0.27 6.27 -8.77
N ASP A 239 -0.91 6.60 -9.35
CA ASP A 239 -1.15 6.66 -10.78
C ASP A 239 -2.36 7.55 -11.08
N ILE A 240 -2.17 8.52 -11.98
CA ILE A 240 -3.20 9.49 -12.36
C ILE A 240 -4.38 8.79 -13.06
N GLY A 241 -4.12 7.83 -13.94
CA GLY A 241 -5.17 7.09 -14.64
C GLY A 241 -6.16 6.43 -13.69
N HIS A 242 -5.66 5.84 -12.61
CA HIS A 242 -6.48 5.15 -11.62
C HIS A 242 -7.33 6.07 -10.72
N VAL A 243 -7.00 7.36 -10.61
CA VAL A 243 -7.77 8.35 -9.85
C VAL A 243 -8.58 9.31 -10.74
N SER A 244 -8.42 9.23 -12.05
CA SER A 244 -9.08 10.10 -13.04
C SER A 244 -10.62 10.06 -12.97
N GLY A 245 -11.19 8.96 -12.48
CA GLY A 245 -12.62 8.81 -12.25
C GLY A 245 -13.13 9.33 -10.89
N PHE A 246 -12.30 9.98 -10.07
CA PHE A 246 -12.74 10.53 -8.79
C PHE A 246 -13.65 11.75 -8.99
N LYS A 247 -14.59 11.93 -8.05
CA LYS A 247 -15.66 12.93 -8.16
C LYS A 247 -15.15 14.34 -8.49
N TYR A 248 -14.06 14.77 -7.84
CA TYR A 248 -13.51 16.12 -7.96
C TYR A 248 -12.21 16.18 -8.77
N PHE A 249 -11.86 15.13 -9.49
CA PHE A 249 -10.59 15.05 -10.21
C PHE A 249 -10.32 16.24 -11.13
N LYS A 250 -11.35 16.71 -11.85
CA LYS A 250 -11.24 17.86 -12.78
C LYS A 250 -11.06 19.20 -12.07
N GLU A 251 -11.32 19.24 -10.77
CA GLU A 251 -11.28 20.44 -9.95
C GLU A 251 -10.00 20.53 -9.12
N TYR A 252 -9.14 19.48 -9.15
CA TYR A 252 -7.88 19.48 -8.43
C TYR A 252 -6.95 20.57 -8.98
N LYS A 253 -6.40 21.39 -8.08
CA LYS A 253 -5.43 22.45 -8.43
C LYS A 253 -4.12 21.86 -8.99
N SER A 254 -3.72 20.73 -8.44
CA SER A 254 -2.56 19.97 -8.88
C SER A 254 -2.72 18.52 -8.48
N ILE A 255 -2.19 17.63 -9.29
CA ILE A 255 -2.02 16.22 -8.94
C ILE A 255 -0.69 15.74 -9.47
N THR A 256 0.06 15.03 -8.65
CA THR A 256 1.42 14.57 -8.97
C THR A 256 1.54 13.09 -8.59
N GLU A 257 2.22 12.32 -9.42
CA GLU A 257 2.50 10.93 -9.12
C GLU A 257 3.72 10.79 -8.20
N MET A 258 3.66 9.79 -7.31
CA MET A 258 4.78 9.48 -6.42
C MET A 258 6.06 9.09 -7.18
N SER A 259 5.93 8.52 -8.37
CA SER A 259 7.07 8.22 -9.26
C SER A 259 7.89 9.46 -9.63
N GLU A 260 7.23 10.60 -9.84
CA GLU A 260 7.91 11.86 -10.16
C GLU A 260 8.73 12.39 -8.98
N ILE A 261 8.20 12.24 -7.74
CA ILE A 261 8.90 12.61 -6.52
C ILE A 261 10.12 11.71 -6.30
N LEU A 262 9.95 10.41 -6.46
CA LEU A 262 11.02 9.42 -6.25
C LEU A 262 12.14 9.54 -7.28
N ASN A 263 11.82 10.03 -8.48
CA ASN A 263 12.79 10.28 -9.55
C ASN A 263 13.37 11.71 -9.52
N GLY A 264 12.99 12.54 -8.53
CA GLY A 264 13.48 13.91 -8.40
C GLY A 264 13.02 14.87 -9.51
N LYS A 265 11.97 14.48 -10.28
CA LYS A 265 11.42 15.31 -11.36
C LYS A 265 10.62 16.49 -10.82
N THR A 266 10.04 16.34 -9.62
CA THR A 266 9.27 17.38 -8.96
C THR A 266 9.48 17.32 -7.44
N LEU A 267 9.22 18.44 -6.78
CA LEU A 267 9.27 18.52 -5.33
C LEU A 267 7.95 18.02 -4.74
N GLY A 268 8.04 17.29 -3.63
CA GLY A 268 6.88 16.90 -2.85
C GLY A 268 6.33 18.07 -2.03
N ARG A 269 6.50 17.99 -0.71
CA ARG A 269 6.20 19.09 0.19
C ARG A 269 7.22 20.22 0.03
N THR A 270 6.73 21.45 -0.06
CA THR A 270 7.58 22.66 -0.17
C THR A 270 7.42 23.60 1.03
N SER A 271 6.41 23.41 1.86
CA SER A 271 6.19 24.15 3.11
C SER A 271 5.62 23.24 4.20
N ASN A 272 6.02 23.47 5.45
CA ASN A 272 5.46 22.75 6.61
C ASN A 272 3.99 23.10 6.89
N GLU A 273 3.43 24.11 6.23
CA GLU A 273 2.02 24.48 6.37
C GLU A 273 1.09 23.84 5.34
N GLU A 274 1.64 23.27 4.25
CA GLU A 274 0.82 22.65 3.21
C GLU A 274 0.03 21.45 3.75
N ARG A 275 -1.27 21.40 3.48
CA ARG A 275 -2.11 20.24 3.66
C ARG A 275 -1.99 19.35 2.44
N ILE A 276 -1.57 18.11 2.63
CA ILE A 276 -1.31 17.18 1.53
C ILE A 276 -2.22 15.97 1.64
N LEU A 277 -2.86 15.59 0.53
CA LEU A 277 -3.61 14.36 0.37
C LEU A 277 -2.88 13.47 -0.63
N ALA A 278 -2.53 12.24 -0.23
CA ALA A 278 -1.77 11.31 -1.06
C ALA A 278 -2.50 9.96 -1.19
N TYR A 279 -3.16 9.74 -2.31
CA TYR A 279 -3.89 8.51 -2.60
C TYR A 279 -2.96 7.34 -2.94
N ASN A 280 -2.93 6.33 -2.09
CA ASN A 280 -2.24 5.05 -2.33
C ASN A 280 -3.28 3.95 -2.63
N ILE A 281 -3.81 3.96 -3.84
CA ILE A 281 -4.91 3.07 -4.27
C ILE A 281 -4.44 1.70 -4.71
N GLY A 282 -3.13 1.56 -4.95
CA GLY A 282 -2.47 0.34 -5.41
C GLY A 282 -2.64 0.06 -6.90
N ILE A 283 -1.53 -0.22 -7.55
CA ILE A 283 -1.39 -0.47 -8.98
C ILE A 283 -0.75 -1.84 -9.23
N SER A 284 -1.10 -2.48 -10.34
CA SER A 284 -0.74 -3.87 -10.60
C SER A 284 0.75 -4.13 -10.80
N ILE A 285 1.52 -3.14 -11.27
CA ILE A 285 2.99 -3.30 -11.40
C ILE A 285 3.64 -3.62 -10.06
N GLN A 286 3.13 -3.09 -8.95
CA GLN A 286 3.61 -3.41 -7.60
C GLN A 286 3.36 -4.89 -7.29
N ASP A 287 2.16 -5.39 -7.60
CA ASP A 287 1.78 -6.78 -7.35
C ASP A 287 2.62 -7.76 -8.19
N VAL A 288 2.79 -7.47 -9.49
CA VAL A 288 3.59 -8.30 -10.42
C VAL A 288 5.09 -8.24 -10.10
N TYR A 289 5.58 -7.08 -9.67
CA TYR A 289 6.99 -6.94 -9.26
C TYR A 289 7.31 -7.75 -8.01
N PHE A 290 6.47 -7.63 -6.97
CA PHE A 290 6.62 -8.43 -5.75
C PHE A 290 6.51 -9.93 -6.04
N ALA A 291 5.53 -10.34 -6.86
CA ALA A 291 5.38 -11.72 -7.29
C ALA A 291 6.63 -12.23 -8.03
N SER A 292 7.25 -11.41 -8.89
CA SER A 292 8.48 -11.73 -9.59
C SER A 292 9.65 -11.94 -8.63
N LYS A 293 9.84 -11.03 -7.66
CA LYS A 293 10.89 -11.17 -6.64
C LYS A 293 10.70 -12.42 -5.78
N ILE A 294 9.46 -12.71 -5.39
CA ILE A 294 9.12 -13.91 -4.60
C ILE A 294 9.37 -15.18 -5.42
N TYR A 295 8.97 -15.19 -6.69
CA TYR A 295 9.24 -16.29 -7.60
C TYR A 295 10.75 -16.56 -7.72
N ASP A 296 11.57 -15.52 -7.93
CA ASP A 296 13.01 -15.66 -8.08
C ASP A 296 13.68 -16.20 -6.81
N ILE A 297 13.26 -15.73 -5.62
CA ILE A 297 13.73 -16.24 -4.33
C ILE A 297 13.34 -17.71 -4.18
N SER A 298 12.09 -18.07 -4.46
CA SER A 298 11.58 -19.43 -4.31
C SER A 298 12.23 -20.39 -5.30
N SER A 299 12.39 -19.99 -6.56
CA SER A 299 13.04 -20.83 -7.59
C SER A 299 14.48 -21.18 -7.22
N ASN A 300 15.23 -20.21 -6.70
CA ASN A 300 16.60 -20.46 -6.24
C ASN A 300 16.64 -21.40 -5.04
N PHE A 301 15.67 -21.30 -4.12
CA PHE A 301 15.56 -22.19 -2.98
C PHE A 301 15.29 -23.65 -3.39
N TYR A 302 14.34 -23.86 -4.30
CA TYR A 302 14.01 -25.20 -4.81
C TYR A 302 15.17 -25.82 -5.61
N THR A 303 15.81 -25.06 -6.50
CA THR A 303 16.96 -25.53 -7.28
C THR A 303 18.13 -25.93 -6.37
N ASN A 304 18.45 -25.14 -5.36
CA ASN A 304 19.54 -25.45 -4.42
C ASN A 304 19.24 -26.67 -3.54
N ASN A 305 17.99 -26.92 -3.18
CA ASN A 305 17.59 -28.08 -2.39
C ASN A 305 17.55 -29.36 -3.23
N LEU A 306 17.12 -29.31 -4.49
CA LEU A 306 17.18 -30.46 -5.39
C LEU A 306 18.61 -30.91 -5.63
N ASN A 307 19.55 -29.99 -5.79
CA ASN A 307 20.98 -30.32 -5.95
C ASN A 307 21.60 -30.91 -4.68
N LYS A 308 21.05 -30.67 -3.50
CA LYS A 308 21.53 -31.30 -2.24
C LYS A 308 21.03 -32.72 -2.01
N PHE A 309 19.96 -33.13 -2.69
CA PHE A 309 19.38 -34.49 -2.53
C PHE A 309 20.11 -35.57 -3.34
N TRP A 310 20.95 -35.20 -4.27
CA TRP A 310 21.64 -36.11 -5.20
C TRP A 310 23.17 -36.07 -5.10
N VAL A 311 23.72 -35.58 -3.99
CA VAL A 311 25.15 -35.60 -3.66
C VAL A 311 25.41 -36.64 -2.59
#